data_9ea821250a831d5a5b44e9e20a3d88fb
#
_entry.id   9ea821250a831d5a5b44e9e20a3d88fb
#
_cell.length_a   1.000
_cell.length_b   1.000
_cell.length_c   1.000
_cell.angle_alpha   90.00
_cell.angle_beta   90.00
_cell.angle_gamma   90.00
#
_symmetry.space_group_name_H-M   'P 1'
#
loop_
_entity.id
_entity.type
_entity.pdbx_description
1 polymer ?
#
loop_
_entity_poly.entity_id
_entity_poly.type
_entity_poly.pdbx_seq_one_letter_code
_entity_poly.pdbx_strand_id
1 'polypeptide(L)'
;SGAHALVLSGGFVSRAPMYVMRGEMPIRSMSHYMKCWWLKYGVRLVGKWMIPAVPFQEAYFLEDALKFRKALHMPLVYVGGLVSRQKIDEVLNDGFEAVQMARALLNEPDFVNRMRKEEDARSACKHSNYCIARMYSIDMACHQHLSEKLPPCLQREIERIEARSK
;
A
#
# COMPACT_ATOMS: atom_id res chain seq x y z
N SER A 1 28.10 -14.02 -0.50
CA SER A 1 26.87 -13.73 -1.25
C SER A 1 27.10 -12.52 -2.15
N GLY A 2 26.66 -12.57 -3.42
CA GLY A 2 26.89 -11.51 -4.42
C GLY A 2 25.81 -10.43 -4.48
N ALA A 3 25.14 -10.11 -3.37
CA ALA A 3 24.12 -9.06 -3.36
C ALA A 3 24.77 -7.66 -3.39
N HIS A 4 24.32 -6.79 -4.30
CA HIS A 4 24.84 -5.43 -4.48
C HIS A 4 23.96 -4.37 -3.80
N ALA A 5 22.70 -4.67 -3.54
CA ALA A 5 21.75 -3.83 -2.83
C ALA A 5 20.69 -4.67 -2.15
N LEU A 6 20.02 -4.13 -1.15
CA LEU A 6 18.93 -4.80 -0.44
C LEU A 6 17.69 -3.91 -0.40
N VAL A 7 16.54 -4.49 -0.79
CA VAL A 7 15.23 -3.86 -0.63
C VAL A 7 14.60 -4.33 0.67
N LEU A 8 14.35 -3.40 1.60
CA LEU A 8 13.79 -3.70 2.92
C LEU A 8 12.26 -3.83 2.85
N SER A 9 11.77 -4.90 2.23
CA SER A 9 10.34 -5.18 2.18
C SER A 9 9.84 -5.82 3.49
N GLY A 10 8.58 -5.60 3.83
CA GLY A 10 8.02 -5.93 5.15
C GLY A 10 7.84 -7.41 5.52
N GLY A 11 8.48 -8.35 4.83
CA GLY A 11 8.58 -9.74 5.26
C GLY A 11 7.31 -10.59 5.09
N PHE A 12 6.91 -11.33 6.12
CA PHE A 12 5.94 -12.42 6.04
C PHE A 12 4.47 -11.99 5.87
N VAL A 13 3.95 -12.06 4.66
CA VAL A 13 2.53 -11.83 4.36
C VAL A 13 1.61 -12.88 5.00
N SER A 14 2.09 -14.12 5.19
CA SER A 14 1.28 -15.22 5.72
C SER A 14 0.85 -15.06 7.18
N ARG A 15 1.67 -14.41 8.01
CA ARG A 15 1.37 -14.20 9.44
C ARG A 15 0.67 -12.89 9.76
N ALA A 16 0.91 -11.85 8.97
CA ALA A 16 0.35 -10.52 9.18
C ALA A 16 0.20 -9.76 7.85
N PRO A 17 -0.74 -10.16 6.97
CA PRO A 17 -0.86 -9.59 5.62
C PRO A 17 -1.08 -8.07 5.64
N MET A 18 -1.78 -7.54 6.64
CA MET A 18 -2.03 -6.10 6.75
C MET A 18 -0.86 -5.31 7.33
N TYR A 19 0.13 -5.98 7.91
CA TYR A 19 1.34 -5.32 8.40
C TYR A 19 2.14 -4.67 7.26
N VAL A 20 2.16 -5.33 6.10
CA VAL A 20 2.83 -4.83 4.89
C VAL A 20 2.00 -3.78 4.16
N MET A 21 0.68 -3.87 4.22
CA MET A 21 -0.22 -3.06 3.39
C MET A 21 -0.79 -1.83 4.11
N ARG A 22 -0.96 -1.90 5.41
CA ARG A 22 -1.61 -0.89 6.25
C ARG A 22 -2.99 -0.44 5.74
N GLY A 23 -3.84 0.01 6.64
CA GLY A 23 -5.22 0.37 6.36
C GLY A 23 -6.21 -0.78 6.57
N GLU A 24 -7.49 -0.52 6.31
CA GLU A 24 -8.57 -1.51 6.34
C GLU A 24 -8.64 -2.25 4.99
N MET A 25 -8.84 -3.56 5.01
CA MET A 25 -9.09 -4.33 3.78
C MET A 25 -10.56 -4.22 3.39
N PRO A 26 -10.89 -3.82 2.15
CA PRO A 26 -12.27 -3.80 1.67
C PRO A 26 -12.76 -5.21 1.35
N ILE A 27 -13.30 -5.90 2.35
CA ILE A 27 -13.70 -7.32 2.31
C ILE A 27 -14.79 -7.57 1.26
N ARG A 28 -15.73 -6.63 1.08
CA ARG A 28 -16.77 -6.75 0.05
C ARG A 28 -16.17 -6.67 -1.34
N SER A 29 -15.24 -5.74 -1.56
CA SER A 29 -14.52 -5.59 -2.83
C SER A 29 -13.68 -6.84 -3.12
N MET A 30 -12.91 -7.33 -2.15
CA MET A 30 -12.13 -8.55 -2.29
C MET A 30 -13.00 -9.75 -2.64
N SER A 31 -14.09 -9.95 -1.90
CA SER A 31 -15.01 -11.08 -2.14
C SER A 31 -15.84 -10.93 -3.41
N HIS A 32 -16.07 -9.69 -3.92
CA HIS A 32 -16.87 -9.46 -5.12
C HIS A 32 -16.27 -10.16 -6.35
N TYR A 33 -14.96 -10.06 -6.51
CA TYR A 33 -14.24 -10.59 -7.66
C TYR A 33 -13.85 -12.08 -7.52
N MET A 34 -14.09 -12.71 -6.36
CA MET A 34 -13.84 -14.15 -6.18
C MET A 34 -14.78 -14.99 -7.01
N LYS A 35 -14.24 -15.97 -7.77
CA LYS A 35 -15.01 -16.89 -8.59
C LYS A 35 -15.70 -17.97 -7.76
N CYS A 36 -15.04 -18.43 -6.69
CA CYS A 36 -15.54 -19.52 -5.84
C CYS A 36 -16.58 -18.99 -4.83
N TRP A 37 -17.85 -19.44 -4.96
CA TRP A 37 -18.97 -18.93 -4.17
C TRP A 37 -18.85 -19.19 -2.66
N TRP A 38 -18.43 -20.39 -2.25
CA TRP A 38 -18.28 -20.74 -0.84
C TRP A 38 -17.15 -19.96 -0.16
N LEU A 39 -16.01 -19.73 -0.87
CA LEU A 39 -14.93 -18.90 -0.39
C LEU A 39 -15.38 -17.44 -0.26
N LYS A 40 -16.16 -16.94 -1.20
CA LYS A 40 -16.76 -15.61 -1.18
C LYS A 40 -17.60 -15.37 0.08
N TYR A 41 -18.47 -16.32 0.43
CA TYR A 41 -19.27 -16.23 1.66
C TYR A 41 -18.43 -16.39 2.92
N GLY A 42 -17.49 -17.31 2.96
CA GLY A 42 -16.53 -17.47 4.06
C GLY A 42 -15.76 -16.19 4.35
N VAL A 43 -15.16 -15.58 3.33
CA VAL A 43 -14.44 -14.31 3.46
C VAL A 43 -15.35 -13.17 3.94
N ARG A 44 -16.60 -13.09 3.51
CA ARG A 44 -17.55 -12.07 3.99
C ARG A 44 -17.92 -12.24 5.45
N LEU A 45 -18.02 -13.47 5.92
CA LEU A 45 -18.40 -13.79 7.30
C LEU A 45 -17.25 -13.53 8.29
N VAL A 46 -16.07 -14.05 7.98
CA VAL A 46 -14.94 -14.04 8.92
C VAL A 46 -13.83 -13.06 8.57
N GLY A 47 -13.80 -12.52 7.34
CA GLY A 47 -12.68 -11.74 6.81
C GLY A 47 -12.32 -10.50 7.65
N LYS A 48 -13.31 -9.79 8.20
CA LYS A 48 -13.05 -8.64 9.09
C LYS A 48 -12.39 -9.01 10.40
N TRP A 49 -12.64 -10.22 10.88
CA TRP A 49 -12.05 -10.72 12.11
C TRP A 49 -10.66 -11.31 11.86
N MET A 50 -10.48 -11.97 10.72
CA MET A 50 -9.19 -12.56 10.32
C MET A 50 -8.17 -11.55 9.83
N ILE A 51 -8.62 -10.43 9.25
CA ILE A 51 -7.76 -9.40 8.67
C ILE A 51 -7.95 -8.10 9.47
N PRO A 52 -7.22 -7.91 10.57
CA PRO A 52 -7.33 -6.71 11.38
C PRO A 52 -6.85 -5.49 10.60
N ALA A 53 -7.54 -4.36 10.77
CA ALA A 53 -7.09 -3.09 10.22
C ALA A 53 -5.90 -2.57 11.03
N VAL A 54 -4.83 -2.21 10.33
CA VAL A 54 -3.67 -1.53 10.92
C VAL A 54 -3.63 -0.12 10.38
N PRO A 55 -3.71 0.94 11.21
CA PRO A 55 -3.74 2.32 10.73
C PRO A 55 -2.59 2.63 9.77
N PHE A 56 -2.88 3.42 8.74
CA PHE A 56 -1.85 3.91 7.84
C PHE A 56 -1.06 5.03 8.53
N GLN A 57 0.24 4.91 8.46
CA GLN A 57 1.20 5.95 8.82
C GLN A 57 2.22 6.05 7.71
N GLU A 58 2.58 7.25 7.29
CA GLU A 58 3.60 7.40 6.26
C GLU A 58 4.95 6.90 6.77
N ALA A 59 5.71 6.25 5.90
CA ALA A 59 7.00 5.63 6.22
C ALA A 59 6.98 4.63 7.39
N TYR A 60 5.92 3.84 7.51
CA TYR A 60 5.65 2.94 8.66
C TYR A 60 6.71 1.87 8.97
N PHE A 61 7.70 1.67 8.12
CA PHE A 61 8.84 0.76 8.37
C PHE A 61 10.14 1.52 8.67
N LEU A 62 10.11 2.84 8.74
CA LEU A 62 11.35 3.64 8.83
C LEU A 62 12.17 3.31 10.07
N GLU A 63 11.54 3.19 11.23
CA GLU A 63 12.24 2.85 12.48
C GLU A 63 12.98 1.51 12.39
N ASP A 64 12.33 0.49 11.82
CA ASP A 64 12.96 -0.81 11.63
C ASP A 64 14.02 -0.79 10.52
N ALA A 65 13.76 -0.07 9.43
CA ALA A 65 14.69 0.08 8.33
C ALA A 65 15.98 0.80 8.76
N LEU A 66 15.90 1.78 9.66
CA LEU A 66 17.07 2.45 10.23
C LEU A 66 17.96 1.52 11.08
N LYS A 67 17.40 0.46 11.69
CA LYS A 67 18.21 -0.55 12.36
C LYS A 67 19.09 -1.31 11.36
N PHE A 68 18.53 -1.64 10.17
CA PHE A 68 19.30 -2.23 9.08
C PHE A 68 20.33 -1.26 8.52
N ARG A 69 19.98 0.03 8.36
CA ARG A 69 20.93 1.05 7.87
C ARG A 69 22.15 1.17 8.79
N LYS A 70 21.96 1.09 10.10
CA LYS A 70 23.06 1.13 11.08
C LYS A 70 23.95 -0.12 11.02
N ALA A 71 23.39 -1.26 10.67
CA ALA A 71 24.11 -2.55 10.69
C ALA A 71 24.77 -2.91 9.33
N LEU A 72 24.30 -2.31 8.23
CA LEU A 72 24.73 -2.67 6.88
C LEU A 72 25.38 -1.49 6.16
N HIS A 73 26.50 -1.75 5.47
CA HIS A 73 27.21 -0.74 4.70
C HIS A 73 26.93 -0.81 3.17
N MET A 74 26.05 -1.72 2.76
CA MET A 74 25.63 -1.87 1.37
C MET A 74 24.47 -0.92 1.03
N PRO A 75 24.21 -0.63 -0.26
CA PRO A 75 23.07 0.15 -0.67
C PRO A 75 21.74 -0.46 -0.22
N LEU A 76 20.89 0.37 0.39
CA LEU A 76 19.57 -0.02 0.87
C LEU A 76 18.47 0.77 0.17
N VAL A 77 17.43 0.04 -0.27
CA VAL A 77 16.22 0.64 -0.86
C VAL A 77 15.11 0.56 0.16
N TYR A 78 14.56 1.71 0.53
CA TYR A 78 13.43 1.78 1.45
C TYR A 78 12.11 1.49 0.74
N VAL A 79 11.23 0.69 1.36
CA VAL A 79 9.85 0.50 0.94
C VAL A 79 8.92 0.52 2.15
N GLY A 80 7.83 1.29 2.09
CA GLY A 80 6.85 1.32 3.18
C GLY A 80 6.05 2.62 3.27
N GLY A 81 4.98 2.75 2.49
CA GLY A 81 3.95 3.78 2.66
C GLY A 81 4.38 5.22 2.34
N LEU A 82 5.28 5.42 1.40
CA LEU A 82 5.66 6.76 0.94
C LEU A 82 4.61 7.35 0.02
N VAL A 83 4.15 8.55 0.34
CA VAL A 83 3.12 9.28 -0.42
C VAL A 83 3.40 10.78 -0.54
N SER A 84 4.43 11.33 0.10
CA SER A 84 4.81 12.73 -0.02
C SER A 84 6.29 12.88 -0.39
N ARG A 85 6.61 13.93 -1.16
CA ARG A 85 7.99 14.28 -1.49
C ARG A 85 8.81 14.54 -0.23
N GLN A 86 8.27 15.31 0.71
CA GLN A 86 8.95 15.63 1.97
C GLN A 86 9.41 14.35 2.70
N LYS A 87 8.54 13.35 2.84
CA LYS A 87 8.90 12.10 3.53
C LYS A 87 9.89 11.25 2.73
N ILE A 88 9.84 11.32 1.41
CA ILE A 88 10.84 10.68 0.54
C ILE A 88 12.21 11.32 0.74
N ASP A 89 12.28 12.65 0.76
CA ASP A 89 13.53 13.38 0.97
C ASP A 89 14.11 13.11 2.38
N GLU A 90 13.27 13.03 3.41
CA GLU A 90 13.68 12.61 4.76
C GLU A 90 14.33 11.22 4.74
N VAL A 91 13.67 10.23 4.12
CA VAL A 91 14.17 8.86 4.03
C VAL A 91 15.50 8.78 3.26
N LEU A 92 15.65 9.51 2.18
CA LEU A 92 16.92 9.58 1.44
C LEU A 92 18.01 10.23 2.28
N ASN A 93 17.70 11.29 3.03
CA ASN A 93 18.65 11.95 3.94
C ASN A 93 19.06 11.06 5.13
N ASP A 94 18.20 10.11 5.53
CA ASP A 94 18.50 9.07 6.52
C ASP A 94 19.49 8.01 6.03
N GLY A 95 19.97 8.12 4.76
CA GLY A 95 21.03 7.30 4.18
C GLY A 95 20.54 6.12 3.37
N PHE A 96 19.30 6.12 2.90
CA PHE A 96 18.82 5.17 1.89
C PHE A 96 19.14 5.69 0.49
N GLU A 97 19.66 4.84 -0.38
CA GLU A 97 20.07 5.22 -1.73
C GLU A 97 18.90 5.34 -2.70
N ALA A 98 17.79 4.68 -2.40
CA ALA A 98 16.58 4.76 -3.21
C ALA A 98 15.33 4.44 -2.39
N VAL A 99 14.17 4.76 -2.95
CA VAL A 99 12.87 4.40 -2.39
C VAL A 99 12.04 3.63 -3.41
N GLN A 100 11.19 2.73 -2.92
CA GLN A 100 10.21 1.99 -3.73
C GLN A 100 8.80 2.36 -3.31
N MET A 101 7.96 2.73 -4.28
CA MET A 101 6.55 3.05 -4.09
C MET A 101 5.68 2.13 -4.96
N ALA A 102 4.53 1.71 -4.43
CA ALA A 102 3.56 0.91 -5.20
C ALA A 102 2.24 1.67 -5.38
N ARG A 103 1.46 1.83 -4.31
CA ARG A 103 0.10 2.40 -4.39
C ARG A 103 0.07 3.86 -4.86
N ALA A 104 1.07 4.65 -4.50
CA ALA A 104 1.19 6.03 -4.97
C ALA A 104 1.32 6.08 -6.50
N LEU A 105 2.19 5.25 -7.09
CA LEU A 105 2.40 5.18 -8.54
C LEU A 105 1.26 4.46 -9.27
N LEU A 106 0.57 3.51 -8.63
CA LEU A 106 -0.64 2.92 -9.20
C LEU A 106 -1.79 3.94 -9.31
N ASN A 107 -1.88 4.85 -8.35
CA ASN A 107 -2.84 5.95 -8.40
C ASN A 107 -2.40 7.04 -9.38
N GLU A 108 -1.14 7.39 -9.38
CA GLU A 108 -0.58 8.48 -10.16
C GLU A 108 0.77 8.07 -10.79
N PRO A 109 0.78 7.48 -12.00
CA PRO A 109 2.00 7.03 -12.66
C PRO A 109 3.04 8.14 -12.86
N ASP A 110 2.59 9.40 -13.02
CA ASP A 110 3.45 10.58 -13.23
C ASP A 110 3.89 11.26 -11.92
N PHE A 111 3.61 10.67 -10.76
CA PHE A 111 3.89 11.27 -9.46
C PHE A 111 5.36 11.68 -9.28
N VAL A 112 6.30 10.86 -9.78
CA VAL A 112 7.74 11.18 -9.71
C VAL A 112 8.09 12.44 -10.50
N ASN A 113 7.50 12.61 -11.68
CA ASN A 113 7.73 13.83 -12.49
C ASN A 113 7.09 15.06 -11.86
N ARG A 114 5.95 14.89 -11.20
CA ARG A 114 5.31 15.98 -10.46
C ARG A 114 6.14 16.41 -9.25
N MET A 115 6.70 15.46 -8.49
CA MET A 115 7.63 15.75 -7.38
C MET A 115 8.86 16.57 -7.82
N ARG A 116 9.32 16.45 -9.07
CA ARG A 116 10.43 17.27 -9.58
C ARG A 116 10.07 18.74 -9.69
N LYS A 117 8.79 19.07 -9.85
CA LYS A 117 8.28 20.43 -10.09
C LYS A 117 7.68 21.06 -8.82
N GLU A 118 7.16 20.26 -7.90
CA GLU A 118 6.42 20.68 -6.71
C GLU A 118 7.11 20.16 -5.46
N GLU A 119 7.52 21.07 -4.57
CA GLU A 119 8.21 20.70 -3.34
C GLU A 119 7.29 20.03 -2.31
N ASP A 120 6.02 20.41 -2.30
CA ASP A 120 4.99 19.87 -1.42
C ASP A 120 4.15 18.75 -2.07
N ALA A 121 4.65 18.15 -3.16
CA ALA A 121 3.94 17.10 -3.88
C ALA A 121 3.54 15.93 -2.96
N ARG A 122 2.25 15.60 -2.99
CA ARG A 122 1.67 14.49 -2.26
C ARG A 122 0.75 13.67 -3.18
N SER A 123 0.88 12.34 -3.14
CA SER A 123 0.03 11.44 -3.94
C SER A 123 -1.43 11.53 -3.53
N ALA A 124 -2.33 11.48 -4.52
CA ALA A 124 -3.78 11.45 -4.31
C ALA A 124 -4.32 10.08 -3.82
N CYS A 125 -3.45 9.12 -3.52
CA CYS A 125 -3.84 7.80 -3.01
C CYS A 125 -4.49 7.91 -1.61
N LYS A 126 -5.76 7.52 -1.50
CA LYS A 126 -6.55 7.57 -0.26
C LYS A 126 -6.49 6.30 0.59
N HIS A 127 -5.60 5.38 0.29
CA HIS A 127 -5.34 4.15 1.05
C HIS A 127 -6.57 3.23 1.26
N SER A 128 -7.55 3.26 0.34
CA SER A 128 -8.73 2.39 0.39
C SER A 128 -8.43 0.89 0.25
N ASN A 129 -7.20 0.53 -0.13
CA ASN A 129 -6.76 -0.84 -0.41
C ASN A 129 -7.60 -1.60 -1.47
N TYR A 130 -8.42 -0.89 -2.23
CA TYR A 130 -9.22 -1.49 -3.31
C TYR A 130 -8.35 -2.19 -4.36
N CYS A 131 -7.25 -1.58 -4.77
CA CYS A 131 -6.30 -2.16 -5.71
C CYS A 131 -5.73 -3.50 -5.21
N ILE A 132 -5.42 -3.58 -3.92
CA ILE A 132 -4.95 -4.81 -3.28
C ILE A 132 -6.05 -5.86 -3.21
N ALA A 133 -7.27 -5.46 -2.85
CA ALA A 133 -8.40 -6.38 -2.74
C ALA A 133 -8.75 -7.08 -4.07
N ARG A 134 -8.60 -6.38 -5.21
CA ARG A 134 -8.93 -6.94 -6.52
C ARG A 134 -7.78 -7.74 -7.15
N MET A 135 -6.52 -7.49 -6.79
CA MET A 135 -5.36 -8.12 -7.43
C MET A 135 -5.33 -9.65 -7.31
N TYR A 136 -6.04 -10.23 -6.33
CA TYR A 136 -6.12 -11.68 -6.13
C TYR A 136 -7.10 -12.37 -7.08
N SER A 137 -7.91 -11.62 -7.82
CA SER A 137 -8.99 -12.17 -8.65
C SER A 137 -8.97 -11.66 -10.08
N ILE A 138 -8.52 -10.45 -10.30
CA ILE A 138 -8.41 -9.77 -11.60
C ILE A 138 -7.17 -8.86 -11.59
N ASP A 139 -7.00 -8.03 -12.63
CA ASP A 139 -5.91 -7.07 -12.74
C ASP A 139 -5.92 -6.03 -11.59
N MET A 140 -4.74 -5.56 -11.20
CA MET A 140 -4.59 -4.51 -10.22
C MET A 140 -4.94 -3.15 -10.85
N ALA A 141 -5.89 -2.41 -10.25
CA ALA A 141 -6.24 -1.07 -10.68
C ALA A 141 -6.71 -0.20 -9.52
N CYS A 142 -6.46 1.11 -9.61
CA CYS A 142 -6.99 2.08 -8.67
C CYS A 142 -8.46 2.38 -8.97
N HIS A 143 -9.33 2.39 -7.94
CA HIS A 143 -10.76 2.67 -8.12
C HIS A 143 -11.04 4.08 -8.67
N GLN A 144 -10.12 5.03 -8.46
CA GLN A 144 -10.26 6.41 -8.94
C GLN A 144 -10.11 6.54 -10.48
N HIS A 145 -9.55 5.52 -11.13
CA HIS A 145 -9.24 5.51 -12.57
C HIS A 145 -9.95 4.40 -13.34
N LEU A 146 -10.99 3.79 -12.73
CA LEU A 146 -11.78 2.79 -13.44
C LEU A 146 -12.67 3.46 -14.49
N SER A 147 -12.73 2.86 -15.69
CA SER A 147 -13.64 3.27 -16.75
C SER A 147 -15.11 2.96 -16.42
N GLU A 148 -15.34 1.94 -15.64
CA GLU A 148 -16.68 1.49 -15.22
C GLU A 148 -17.01 1.98 -13.81
N LYS A 149 -18.29 2.34 -13.59
CA LYS A 149 -18.78 2.68 -12.26
C LYS A 149 -18.82 1.44 -11.38
N LEU A 150 -18.28 1.56 -10.19
CA LEU A 150 -18.37 0.50 -9.18
C LEU A 150 -19.81 0.26 -8.74
N PRO A 151 -20.19 -0.99 -8.43
CA PRO A 151 -21.46 -1.29 -7.78
C PRO A 151 -21.63 -0.44 -6.50
N PRO A 152 -22.83 0.08 -6.20
CA PRO A 152 -23.05 1.00 -5.08
C PRO A 152 -22.60 0.44 -3.72
N CYS A 153 -22.64 -0.89 -3.54
CA CYS A 153 -22.18 -1.52 -2.29
C CYS A 153 -20.67 -1.48 -2.11
N LEU A 154 -19.89 -1.54 -3.20
CA LEU A 154 -18.43 -1.42 -3.18
C LEU A 154 -18.01 0.04 -3.01
N GLN A 155 -18.68 0.94 -3.71
CA GLN A 155 -18.42 2.37 -3.59
C GLN A 155 -18.61 2.84 -2.14
N ARG A 156 -19.72 2.50 -1.49
CA ARG A 156 -19.97 2.82 -0.06
C ARG A 156 -18.93 2.22 0.88
N GLU A 157 -18.41 1.01 0.58
CA GLU A 157 -17.33 0.41 1.38
C GLU A 157 -16.05 1.23 1.27
N ILE A 158 -15.66 1.61 0.06
CA ILE A 158 -14.47 2.41 -0.22
C ILE A 158 -14.56 3.78 0.46
N GLU A 159 -15.64 4.50 0.26
CA GLU A 159 -15.90 5.82 0.87
C GLU A 159 -15.79 5.77 2.40
N ARG A 160 -16.35 4.72 3.03
CA ARG A 160 -16.25 4.51 4.47
C ARG A 160 -14.79 4.30 4.92
N ILE A 161 -14.01 3.52 4.18
CA ILE A 161 -12.60 3.26 4.50
C ILE A 161 -11.77 4.54 4.34
N GLU A 162 -11.97 5.27 3.26
CA GLU A 162 -11.28 6.54 3.01
C GLU A 162 -11.58 7.62 4.07
N ALA A 163 -12.81 7.66 4.57
CA ALA A 163 -13.19 8.56 5.65
C ALA A 163 -12.48 8.26 6.98
N ARG A 164 -12.07 6.99 7.21
CA ARG A 164 -11.35 6.54 8.40
C ARG A 164 -9.82 6.63 8.26
N SER A 165 -9.33 6.80 7.04
CA SER A 165 -7.89 6.86 6.73
C SER A 165 -7.33 8.29 6.78
N LYS A 166 -8.20 9.26 7.07
CA LYS A 166 -7.83 10.66 7.33
C LYS A 166 -7.44 10.83 8.80
#